data_f8b28679a8265897f6f6c179197d661e
#
_entry.id   f8b28679a8265897f6f6c179197d661e
#
_cell.length_a   1.000
_cell.length_b   1.000
_cell.length_c   1.000
_cell.angle_alpha   90.00
_cell.angle_beta   90.00
_cell.angle_gamma   90.00
#
_symmetry.space_group_name_H-M   'P 1'
#
loop_
_entity.id
_entity.type
_entity.pdbx_description
1 polymer ?
#
loop_
_entity_poly.entity_id
_entity_poly.type
_entity_poly.pdbx_seq_one_letter_code
_entity_poly.pdbx_strand_id
1 'polypeptide(L)'
;MKLQRVALSMMLAMGAVGLTAPVAAPAAIGIDIDVAPPAPRDEPPPPPRMGFVWAPGYWEWHGHHHIWHRGYWLREHRGAHWVPAHWSQNGPRYHFVPGHWDR
;
A
#
# COMPACT_ATOMS: atom_id res chain seq x y z
N MET A 1 -42.38 -31.09 -12.44
CA MET A 1 -41.99 -31.00 -12.46
C MET A 1 -41.10 -30.80 -11.95
N LYS A 2 -40.60 -30.92 -11.79
CA LYS A 2 -39.82 -30.85 -11.41
C LYS A 2 -38.84 -30.38 -11.81
N LEU A 3 -38.63 -30.20 -12.30
CA LEU A 3 -37.71 -29.88 -12.82
C LEU A 3 -37.18 -28.71 -12.50
N GLN A 4 -37.43 -28.11 -12.24
CA GLN A 4 -36.99 -27.10 -12.02
C GLN A 4 -36.17 -26.95 -11.07
N ARG A 5 -36.24 -27.36 -10.43
CA ARG A 5 -35.52 -27.30 -9.52
C ARG A 5 -34.31 -27.38 -9.73
N VAL A 6 -34.07 -27.85 -10.23
CA VAL A 6 -32.94 -28.09 -10.46
C VAL A 6 -32.16 -27.00 -10.69
N ALA A 7 -32.44 -26.47 -11.24
CA ALA A 7 -31.75 -25.52 -11.59
C ALA A 7 -31.08 -24.84 -10.61
N LEU A 8 -31.53 -24.64 -10.01
CA LEU A 8 -30.99 -23.94 -9.11
C LEU A 8 -29.87 -24.23 -8.63
N SER A 9 -29.78 -25.14 -8.60
CA SER A 9 -28.74 -25.48 -7.99
C SER A 9 -27.61 -24.97 -8.51
N MET A 10 -27.67 -24.90 -9.26
CA MET A 10 -26.59 -24.56 -9.82
C MET A 10 -26.07 -23.41 -9.50
N MET A 11 -26.51 -22.95 -9.32
CA MET A 11 -26.04 -21.88 -9.15
C MET A 11 -25.26 -21.68 -8.20
N LEU A 12 -25.27 -22.09 -7.68
CA LEU A 12 -24.55 -21.94 -6.83
C LEU A 12 -23.47 -22.06 -6.87
N ALA A 13 -23.42 -22.61 -7.35
CA ALA A 13 -22.35 -22.86 -7.37
C ALA A 13 -21.62 -21.90 -7.67
N MET A 14 -21.90 -21.41 -7.99
CA MET A 14 -21.18 -20.66 -8.33
C MET A 14 -20.74 -19.95 -7.59
N GLY A 15 -21.09 -19.91 -7.18
CA GLY A 15 -20.69 -19.34 -6.71
C GLY A 15 -19.92 -19.28 -6.03
N ALA A 16 -19.76 -19.58 -5.85
CA ALA A 16 -18.97 -19.58 -5.18
C ALA A 16 -18.01 -19.37 -5.56
N VAL A 17 -17.96 -19.32 -6.15
CA VAL A 17 -17.09 -19.22 -6.55
C VAL A 17 -16.52 -18.36 -6.51
N GLY A 18 -16.64 -17.98 -6.58
CA GLY A 18 -16.03 -17.25 -6.72
C GLY A 18 -15.62 -16.71 -5.86
N LEU A 19 -15.66 -16.64 -5.42
CA LEU A 19 -15.25 -16.17 -4.68
C LEU A 19 -14.21 -16.23 -4.27
N THR A 20 -13.87 -16.60 -4.48
CA THR A 20 -12.88 -16.78 -4.12
C THR A 20 -11.96 -16.00 -4.33
N ALA A 21 -12.03 -15.43 -4.48
CA ALA A 21 -11.33 -14.71 -4.74
C ALA A 21 -10.39 -14.35 -4.01
N PRO A 22 -9.72 -14.21 -3.96
CA PRO A 22 -8.78 -14.00 -3.39
C PRO A 22 -8.35 -12.90 -3.02
N VAL A 23 -8.35 -12.61 -2.64
CA VAL A 23 -8.02 -11.68 -2.20
C VAL A 23 -6.89 -11.14 -2.07
N ALA A 24 -6.44 -10.89 -2.48
CA ALA A 24 -5.46 -10.37 -2.51
C ALA A 24 -5.07 -9.45 -1.65
N ALA A 25 -4.18 -9.27 -1.42
CA ALA A 25 -3.71 -8.51 -0.63
C ALA A 25 -3.46 -7.30 -1.04
N PRO A 26 -3.85 -6.58 -1.01
CA PRO A 26 -3.71 -5.42 -1.39
C PRO A 26 -2.87 -4.64 -0.82
N ALA A 27 -2.33 -4.81 -0.22
CA ALA A 27 -1.53 -4.11 0.35
C ALA A 27 -1.18 -2.93 -0.31
N ALA A 28 -0.56 -2.77 -1.07
CA ALA A 28 -0.06 -1.72 -1.57
C ALA A 28 -0.87 -0.95 -2.38
N ILE A 29 -1.76 -0.39 -2.02
CA ILE A 29 -2.53 0.31 -2.80
C ILE A 29 -2.02 1.64 -2.97
N GLY A 30 -1.60 2.06 -4.05
CA GLY A 30 -1.15 3.40 -4.31
C GLY A 30 -2.31 4.34 -4.49
N ILE A 31 -2.04 5.60 -4.44
CA ILE A 31 -3.03 6.64 -4.64
C ILE A 31 -2.53 7.55 -5.74
N ASP A 32 -3.37 7.90 -6.68
CA ASP A 32 -3.01 8.83 -7.75
C ASP A 32 -3.75 10.13 -7.55
N ILE A 33 -3.03 11.24 -7.49
CA ILE A 33 -3.65 12.55 -7.33
C ILE A 33 -2.97 13.53 -8.28
N ASP A 34 -3.58 14.68 -8.45
CA ASP A 34 -3.00 15.69 -9.31
C ASP A 34 -2.48 16.90 -8.52
N VAL A 35 -2.24 16.74 -7.24
CA VAL A 35 -1.67 17.80 -6.41
C VAL A 35 -0.25 17.41 -6.07
N ALA A 36 0.70 18.23 -6.46
CA ALA A 36 2.10 17.94 -6.23
C ALA A 36 2.40 17.92 -4.73
N PRO A 37 3.13 16.93 -4.25
CA PRO A 37 3.53 16.96 -2.84
C PRO A 37 4.57 18.06 -2.61
N PRO A 38 4.62 18.61 -1.42
CA PRO A 38 5.68 19.58 -1.11
C PRO A 38 7.05 18.89 -1.08
N ALA A 39 8.09 19.67 -1.07
CA ALA A 39 9.42 19.11 -0.92
C ALA A 39 9.52 18.38 0.42
N PRO A 40 10.23 17.28 0.48
CA PRO A 40 10.38 16.56 1.74
C PRO A 40 11.00 17.44 2.82
N ARG A 41 10.57 17.21 4.05
CA ARG A 41 11.13 17.96 5.16
C ARG A 41 12.51 17.43 5.49
N ASP A 42 13.36 18.33 5.95
CA ASP A 42 14.69 17.95 6.28
C ASP A 42 14.71 17.41 7.69
N GLU A 43 14.62 16.12 7.85
CA GLU A 43 14.70 15.46 9.15
C GLU A 43 15.97 14.65 9.17
N PRO A 44 16.98 15.06 9.90
CA PRO A 44 18.20 14.28 9.96
C PRO A 44 17.92 12.91 10.55
N PRO A 45 18.45 11.87 9.96
CA PRO A 45 18.22 10.54 10.49
C PRO A 45 18.92 10.39 11.83
N PRO A 46 18.35 9.63 12.74
CA PRO A 46 19.01 9.40 14.02
C PRO A 46 20.19 8.46 13.83
N PRO A 47 21.04 8.33 14.82
CA PRO A 47 22.16 7.40 14.72
C PRO A 47 21.66 5.97 14.51
N PRO A 48 22.43 5.13 13.85
CA PRO A 48 22.01 3.76 13.60
C PRO A 48 21.66 3.04 14.89
N ARG A 49 20.71 2.12 14.79
CA ARG A 49 20.24 1.36 15.94
C ARG A 49 20.22 -0.10 15.56
N MET A 50 20.98 -0.91 16.28
CA MET A 50 21.13 -2.31 15.93
C MET A 50 19.79 -3.03 15.95
N GLY A 51 19.51 -3.80 14.91
CA GLY A 51 18.28 -4.55 14.80
C GLY A 51 17.12 -3.75 14.25
N PHE A 52 17.33 -2.51 13.91
CA PHE A 52 16.27 -1.64 13.40
C PHE A 52 16.70 -0.91 12.15
N VAL A 53 15.72 -0.51 11.37
CA VAL A 53 15.91 0.25 10.16
C VAL A 53 15.13 1.53 10.28
N TRP A 54 15.73 2.63 9.89
CA TRP A 54 15.06 3.92 9.95
C TRP A 54 14.19 4.09 8.71
N ALA A 55 12.91 4.37 8.93
CA ALA A 55 11.99 4.68 7.86
C ALA A 55 11.85 6.20 7.81
N PRO A 56 12.35 6.85 6.75
CA PRO A 56 12.28 8.31 6.68
C PRO A 56 10.85 8.82 6.62
N GLY A 57 10.67 10.04 7.04
CA GLY A 57 9.37 10.66 6.96
C GLY A 57 8.92 10.88 5.52
N TYR A 58 7.67 11.12 5.35
CA TYR A 58 7.12 11.32 4.02
C TYR A 58 5.79 12.07 4.12
N TRP A 59 5.31 12.55 2.97
CA TRP A 59 4.04 13.24 2.93
C TRP A 59 2.91 12.24 2.68
N GLU A 60 1.89 12.28 3.53
CA GLU A 60 0.68 11.49 3.34
C GLU A 60 -0.40 12.35 2.71
N TRP A 61 -1.30 11.75 1.98
CA TRP A 61 -2.42 12.46 1.39
C TRP A 61 -3.67 12.20 2.20
N HIS A 62 -4.31 13.26 2.68
CA HIS A 62 -5.49 13.12 3.52
C HIS A 62 -6.72 13.74 2.84
N GLY A 63 -6.99 13.28 1.65
CA GLY A 63 -8.22 13.67 0.95
C GLY A 63 -8.12 14.96 0.19
N HIS A 64 -7.53 15.99 0.72
CA HIS A 64 -7.40 17.24 0.03
C HIS A 64 -6.17 18.02 0.43
N HIS A 65 -5.30 17.47 1.23
CA HIS A 65 -4.03 18.12 1.53
C HIS A 65 -3.03 17.08 2.02
N HIS A 66 -1.76 17.45 1.98
CA HIS A 66 -0.70 16.58 2.44
C HIS A 66 -0.40 16.84 3.89
N ILE A 67 -0.10 15.78 4.64
CA ILE A 67 0.31 15.89 6.04
C ILE A 67 1.60 15.13 6.19
N TRP A 68 2.56 15.72 6.90
CA TRP A 68 3.86 15.10 7.08
C TRP A 68 3.79 13.99 8.12
N HIS A 69 4.28 12.81 7.73
CA HIS A 69 4.43 11.67 8.64
C HIS A 69 5.90 11.60 9.00
N ARG A 70 6.20 11.70 10.28
CA ARG A 70 7.60 11.70 10.71
C ARG A 70 8.25 10.35 10.52
N GLY A 71 9.55 10.33 10.42
CA GLY A 71 10.28 9.07 10.33
C GLY A 71 10.11 8.23 11.58
N TYR A 72 10.34 6.96 11.45
CA TYR A 72 10.15 6.03 12.55
C TYR A 72 11.03 4.81 12.39
N TRP A 73 11.17 4.05 13.49
CA TRP A 73 11.97 2.85 13.47
C TRP A 73 11.15 1.64 13.12
N LEU A 74 11.73 0.74 12.33
CA LEU A 74 11.15 -0.55 12.02
C LEU A 74 12.10 -1.62 12.44
N ARG A 75 11.58 -2.77 12.90
CA ARG A 75 12.43 -3.89 13.17
C ARG A 75 12.94 -4.45 11.84
N GLU A 76 14.20 -4.73 11.74
CA GLU A 76 14.73 -5.16 10.47
C GLU A 76 14.21 -6.55 10.07
N HIS A 77 14.09 -6.77 8.78
CA HIS A 77 13.67 -8.04 8.24
C HIS A 77 14.89 -8.63 7.53
N ARG A 78 15.34 -9.77 8.02
CA ARG A 78 16.51 -10.36 7.47
C ARG A 78 16.39 -10.65 6.00
N GLY A 79 17.38 -10.33 5.24
CA GLY A 79 17.35 -10.57 3.80
C GLY A 79 16.52 -9.59 3.02
N ALA A 80 16.00 -8.56 3.63
CA ALA A 80 15.19 -7.58 2.95
C ALA A 80 15.65 -6.19 3.32
N HIS A 81 15.31 -5.22 2.50
CA HIS A 81 15.60 -3.84 2.82
C HIS A 81 14.34 -3.00 2.67
N TRP A 82 14.29 -1.91 3.41
CA TRP A 82 13.11 -1.06 3.43
C TRP A 82 13.16 -0.07 2.28
N VAL A 83 12.09 -0.02 1.51
CA VAL A 83 11.91 0.98 0.48
C VAL A 83 10.99 2.03 1.06
N PRO A 84 11.47 3.25 1.25
CA PRO A 84 10.65 4.28 1.90
C PRO A 84 9.43 4.66 1.08
N ALA A 85 8.39 5.06 1.77
CA ALA A 85 7.22 5.60 1.11
C ALA A 85 7.60 6.86 0.35
N HIS A 86 7.11 7.02 -0.84
CA HIS A 86 7.48 8.16 -1.66
C HIS A 86 6.45 8.43 -2.74
N TRP A 87 6.57 9.59 -3.35
CA TRP A 87 5.72 9.97 -4.47
C TRP A 87 6.52 9.91 -5.75
N SER A 88 5.91 9.43 -6.82
CA SER A 88 6.52 9.45 -8.12
C SER A 88 5.59 10.21 -9.06
N GLN A 89 6.17 10.95 -9.97
CA GLN A 89 5.39 11.72 -10.91
C GLN A 89 5.12 10.89 -12.15
N ASN A 90 3.88 10.91 -12.60
CA ASN A 90 3.51 10.16 -13.77
C ASN A 90 2.70 11.12 -14.64
N GLY A 91 3.35 11.82 -15.53
CA GLY A 91 2.70 12.85 -16.34
C GLY A 91 2.21 13.97 -15.43
N PRO A 92 0.98 14.38 -15.55
CA PRO A 92 0.47 15.43 -14.68
C PRO A 92 0.00 14.92 -13.35
N ARG A 93 0.17 13.65 -13.07
CA ARG A 93 -0.32 13.07 -11.84
C ARG A 93 0.81 12.63 -10.97
N TYR A 94 0.51 12.44 -9.70
CA TYR A 94 1.47 12.00 -8.69
C TYR A 94 0.95 10.73 -8.05
N HIS A 95 1.79 9.71 -8.05
CA HIS A 95 1.43 8.40 -7.54
C HIS A 95 2.16 8.14 -6.23
N PHE A 96 1.43 7.75 -5.20
CA PHE A 96 2.04 7.44 -3.93
C PHE A 96 2.42 5.96 -3.87
N VAL A 97 3.66 5.70 -3.53
CA VAL A 97 4.15 4.34 -3.36
C VAL A 97 4.35 4.12 -1.87
N PRO A 98 3.54 3.27 -1.24
CA PRO A 98 3.71 3.04 0.20
C PRO A 98 5.03 2.37 0.50
N GLY A 99 5.57 2.62 1.68
CA GLY A 99 6.79 1.96 2.10
C GLY A 99 6.60 0.46 2.15
N HIS A 100 7.63 -0.29 1.84
CA HIS A 100 7.52 -1.74 1.81
C HIS A 100 8.89 -2.39 1.90
N TRP A 101 8.89 -3.67 2.21
CA TRP A 101 10.11 -4.44 2.24
C TRP A 101 10.37 -5.07 0.87
N ASP A 102 11.63 -5.06 0.47
CA ASP A 102 12.02 -5.62 -0.82
C ASP A 102 13.23 -6.50 -0.60
N ARG A 103 13.40 -7.52 -1.41
CA ARG A 103 14.53 -8.44 -1.25
C ARG A 103 15.63 -8.25 -2.23
#